data_0b00dc867179e9b278e3b0652e0481d1
#
_entry.id   0b00dc867179e9b278e3b0652e0481d1
#
_cell.length_a   1.000
_cell.length_b   1.000
_cell.length_c   1.000
_cell.angle_alpha   90.00
_cell.angle_beta   90.00
_cell.angle_gamma   90.00
#
_symmetry.space_group_name_H-M   'P 1'
#
loop_
_entity.id
_entity.type
_entity.pdbx_description
1 polymer ?
#
loop_
_entity_poly.entity_id
_entity_poly.type
_entity_poly.pdbx_seq_one_letter_code
_entity_poly.pdbx_strand_id
1 'polypeptide(L)'
;MRNINGYYARYFLWVLSLGILVVVIAVLKWIGSNDSDAIETSLSCRDCAETSVTLVIDGDTLETGQGRVRLFGVGAPESGERCAAEATARLNDLAGDSVRLQNGPRLFDRFGRILAYVYTEDGFSIDEVLVREGLAEAWTSDGQHRSLLVALESDARKDNTGCLRDGSNATG
;
A
#
# COMPACT_ATOMS: atom_id res chain seq x y z
N MET A 1 -15.25 -13.95 -69.20
CA MET A 1 -15.70 -13.19 -68.03
C MET A 1 -14.91 -13.68 -66.83
N ARG A 2 -13.98 -12.85 -66.33
CA ARG A 2 -13.13 -13.21 -65.15
C ARG A 2 -13.96 -13.11 -63.88
N ASN A 3 -13.95 -14.18 -63.11
CA ASN A 3 -14.71 -14.32 -61.86
C ASN A 3 -14.10 -13.44 -60.76
N ILE A 4 -14.51 -12.18 -60.66
CA ILE A 4 -14.02 -11.15 -59.71
C ILE A 4 -14.60 -11.38 -58.29
N ASN A 5 -15.65 -12.18 -58.16
CA ASN A 5 -16.32 -12.38 -56.88
C ASN A 5 -15.49 -13.17 -55.84
N GLY A 6 -14.54 -14.01 -56.28
CA GLY A 6 -13.71 -14.79 -55.38
C GLY A 6 -12.62 -14.00 -54.67
N TYR A 7 -12.14 -12.92 -55.26
CA TYR A 7 -11.09 -12.07 -54.63
C TYR A 7 -11.66 -11.20 -53.51
N TYR A 8 -12.82 -10.61 -53.70
CA TYR A 8 -13.48 -9.77 -52.68
C TYR A 8 -13.91 -10.56 -51.47
N ALA A 9 -14.40 -11.81 -51.63
CA ALA A 9 -14.79 -12.68 -50.54
C ALA A 9 -13.58 -13.07 -49.65
N ARG A 10 -12.42 -13.35 -50.27
CA ARG A 10 -11.18 -13.66 -49.54
C ARG A 10 -10.59 -12.43 -48.85
N TYR A 11 -10.66 -11.25 -49.48
CA TYR A 11 -10.22 -10.00 -48.87
C TYR A 11 -11.08 -9.61 -47.66
N PHE A 12 -12.38 -9.77 -47.80
CA PHE A 12 -13.35 -9.50 -46.69
C PHE A 12 -13.11 -10.40 -45.49
N LEU A 13 -12.84 -11.69 -45.70
CA LEU A 13 -12.49 -12.62 -44.62
C LEU A 13 -11.16 -12.26 -43.94
N TRP A 14 -10.16 -11.78 -44.69
CA TRP A 14 -8.89 -11.34 -44.13
C TRP A 14 -9.03 -10.08 -43.28
N VAL A 15 -9.81 -9.12 -43.70
CA VAL A 15 -10.08 -7.87 -42.96
C VAL A 15 -10.86 -8.16 -41.68
N LEU A 16 -11.84 -9.06 -41.73
CA LEU A 16 -12.58 -9.49 -40.55
C LEU A 16 -11.68 -10.21 -39.53
N SER A 17 -10.78 -11.09 -39.97
CA SER A 17 -9.87 -11.81 -39.12
C SER A 17 -8.85 -10.87 -38.43
N LEU A 18 -8.34 -9.86 -39.14
CA LEU A 18 -7.47 -8.83 -38.59
C LEU A 18 -8.21 -7.97 -37.53
N GLY A 19 -9.47 -7.59 -37.82
CA GLY A 19 -10.30 -6.83 -36.91
C GLY A 19 -10.54 -7.59 -35.58
N ILE A 20 -10.86 -8.87 -35.68
CA ILE A 20 -11.06 -9.74 -34.50
C ILE A 20 -9.75 -9.87 -33.70
N LEU A 21 -8.62 -10.05 -34.38
CA LEU A 21 -7.30 -10.15 -33.70
C LEU A 21 -6.95 -8.88 -32.92
N VAL A 22 -7.19 -7.70 -33.51
CA VAL A 22 -6.95 -6.41 -32.85
C VAL A 22 -7.84 -6.24 -31.62
N VAL A 23 -9.12 -6.59 -31.72
CA VAL A 23 -10.06 -6.54 -30.59
C VAL A 23 -9.65 -7.52 -29.49
N VAL A 24 -9.26 -8.73 -29.84
CA VAL A 24 -8.77 -9.71 -28.85
C VAL A 24 -7.52 -9.24 -28.15
N ILE A 25 -6.55 -8.66 -28.87
CA ILE A 25 -5.33 -8.08 -28.27
C ILE A 25 -5.67 -6.89 -27.36
N ALA A 26 -6.61 -6.03 -27.77
CA ALA A 26 -7.05 -4.90 -26.97
C ALA A 26 -7.75 -5.36 -25.67
N VAL A 27 -8.61 -6.38 -25.76
CA VAL A 27 -9.30 -6.98 -24.59
C VAL A 27 -8.31 -7.69 -23.67
N LEU A 28 -7.35 -8.44 -24.23
CA LEU A 28 -6.29 -9.07 -23.42
C LEU A 28 -5.38 -8.04 -22.72
N LYS A 29 -5.06 -6.95 -23.38
CA LYS A 29 -4.34 -5.83 -22.75
C LYS A 29 -5.19 -5.15 -21.67
N TRP A 30 -6.48 -4.97 -21.90
CA TRP A 30 -7.38 -4.36 -20.92
C TRP A 30 -7.59 -5.27 -19.69
N ILE A 31 -7.67 -6.59 -19.87
CA ILE A 31 -7.74 -7.58 -18.77
C ILE A 31 -6.40 -7.66 -18.03
N GLY A 32 -5.24 -7.52 -18.73
CA GLY A 32 -3.92 -7.55 -18.11
C GLY A 32 -3.49 -6.24 -17.44
N SER A 33 -4.23 -5.13 -17.63
CA SER A 33 -3.95 -3.84 -16.97
C SER A 33 -4.84 -3.58 -15.74
N ASN A 34 -5.60 -4.57 -15.29
CA ASN A 34 -6.22 -4.58 -13.97
C ASN A 34 -5.31 -5.27 -12.93
N ASP A 35 -3.98 -5.10 -13.03
CA ASP A 35 -3.16 -5.20 -11.85
C ASP A 35 -3.52 -3.98 -10.97
N SER A 36 -4.45 -4.21 -10.06
CA SER A 36 -4.48 -3.51 -8.78
C SER A 36 -3.04 -3.58 -8.29
N ASP A 37 -2.41 -2.45 -7.96
CA ASP A 37 -1.09 -2.42 -7.34
C ASP A 37 -1.13 -3.38 -6.15
N ALA A 38 -0.72 -4.62 -6.38
CA ALA A 38 -0.75 -5.66 -5.35
C ALA A 38 0.23 -5.20 -4.28
N ILE A 39 -0.29 -4.87 -3.11
CA ILE A 39 0.54 -4.51 -1.96
C ILE A 39 1.34 -5.76 -1.61
N GLU A 40 2.62 -5.79 -1.97
CA GLU A 40 3.54 -6.83 -1.57
C GLU A 40 4.32 -6.37 -0.34
N THR A 41 4.10 -7.05 0.78
CA THR A 41 4.87 -6.83 2.01
C THR A 41 5.63 -8.09 2.40
N SER A 42 6.81 -7.91 3.02
CA SER A 42 7.60 -9.01 3.58
C SER A 42 6.98 -9.54 4.87
N LEU A 43 6.29 -8.66 5.60
CA LEU A 43 5.55 -8.99 6.80
C LEU A 43 4.09 -9.26 6.47
N SER A 44 3.58 -10.36 6.99
CA SER A 44 2.17 -10.71 6.85
C SER A 44 1.63 -11.37 8.12
N CYS A 45 0.36 -11.13 8.43
CA CYS A 45 -0.32 -11.78 9.54
C CYS A 45 -1.81 -12.00 9.23
N ARG A 46 -2.13 -13.08 8.54
CA ARG A 46 -3.52 -13.44 8.19
C ARG A 46 -4.29 -14.05 9.36
N ASP A 47 -3.57 -14.65 10.32
CA ASP A 47 -4.15 -15.30 11.49
C ASP A 47 -4.14 -14.39 12.73
N CYS A 48 -3.68 -13.13 12.62
CA CYS A 48 -3.76 -12.16 13.70
C CYS A 48 -5.20 -11.78 14.01
N ALA A 49 -5.44 -11.38 15.27
CA ALA A 49 -6.76 -10.96 15.73
C ALA A 49 -7.26 -9.75 14.92
N GLU A 50 -8.45 -9.90 14.34
CA GLU A 50 -9.12 -8.85 13.58
C GLU A 50 -9.94 -7.94 14.50
N THR A 51 -10.00 -6.66 14.15
CA THR A 51 -10.81 -5.65 14.84
C THR A 51 -11.33 -4.62 13.84
N SER A 52 -12.52 -4.08 14.09
CA SER A 52 -13.07 -2.99 13.28
C SER A 52 -12.30 -1.70 13.48
N VAL A 53 -12.19 -0.90 12.44
CA VAL A 53 -11.66 0.48 12.48
C VAL A 53 -12.84 1.43 12.55
N THR A 54 -12.80 2.38 13.47
CA THR A 54 -13.85 3.40 13.62
C THR A 54 -13.39 4.79 13.21
N LEU A 55 -12.10 5.07 13.32
CA LEU A 55 -11.50 6.35 12.95
C LEU A 55 -9.99 6.21 12.77
N VAL A 56 -9.43 6.85 11.75
CA VAL A 56 -7.99 7.11 11.67
C VAL A 56 -7.74 8.53 12.22
N ILE A 57 -6.88 8.63 13.24
CA ILE A 57 -6.60 9.89 13.95
C ILE A 57 -5.51 10.68 13.26
N ASP A 58 -4.40 10.00 12.95
CA ASP A 58 -3.23 10.54 12.28
C ASP A 58 -2.50 9.41 11.50
N GLY A 59 -1.28 9.67 11.03
CA GLY A 59 -0.54 8.74 10.17
C GLY A 59 -0.03 7.47 10.86
N ASP A 60 -0.15 7.34 12.19
CA ASP A 60 0.26 6.15 12.93
C ASP A 60 -0.69 5.75 14.07
N THR A 61 -1.88 6.36 14.13
CA THR A 61 -2.83 6.13 15.23
C THR A 61 -4.27 5.98 14.71
N LEU A 62 -4.95 4.92 15.16
CA LEU A 62 -6.35 4.64 14.81
C LEU A 62 -7.18 4.21 16.03
N GLU A 63 -8.49 4.48 15.98
CA GLU A 63 -9.48 3.94 16.92
C GLU A 63 -10.05 2.64 16.36
N THR A 64 -10.09 1.62 17.19
CA THR A 64 -10.61 0.29 16.84
C THR A 64 -11.65 -0.19 17.83
N GLY A 65 -12.31 -1.29 17.50
CA GLY A 65 -13.20 -1.98 18.45
C GLY A 65 -12.52 -2.45 19.74
N GLN A 66 -11.18 -2.54 19.77
CA GLN A 66 -10.39 -2.87 20.94
C GLN A 66 -9.87 -1.64 21.70
N GLY A 67 -10.05 -0.44 21.14
CA GLY A 67 -9.55 0.83 21.68
C GLY A 67 -8.57 1.51 20.75
N ARG A 68 -7.89 2.54 21.28
CA ARG A 68 -6.92 3.32 20.50
C ARG A 68 -5.63 2.54 20.30
N VAL A 69 -5.28 2.34 19.03
CA VAL A 69 -4.07 1.61 18.60
C VAL A 69 -3.08 2.60 18.01
N ARG A 70 -1.83 2.55 18.47
CA ARG A 70 -0.69 3.19 17.84
C ARG A 70 0.18 2.13 17.15
N LEU A 71 0.49 2.34 15.90
CA LEU A 71 1.39 1.48 15.15
C LEU A 71 2.74 1.39 15.88
N PHE A 72 3.17 0.15 16.15
CA PHE A 72 4.37 -0.08 16.97
C PHE A 72 5.66 0.19 16.20
N GLY A 73 5.69 -0.18 14.93
CA GLY A 73 6.92 -0.21 14.15
C GLY A 73 7.35 1.12 13.55
N VAL A 74 6.49 2.14 13.61
CA VAL A 74 6.69 3.38 12.87
C VAL A 74 6.30 4.62 13.68
N GLY A 75 6.76 5.79 13.21
CA GLY A 75 6.31 7.10 13.64
C GLY A 75 6.01 7.94 12.41
N ALA A 76 4.76 8.39 12.27
CA ALA A 76 4.36 9.33 11.24
C ALA A 76 4.53 10.78 11.74
N PRO A 77 4.59 11.76 10.82
CA PRO A 77 4.57 13.18 11.17
C PRO A 77 3.29 13.55 11.91
N GLU A 78 3.44 14.41 12.91
CA GLU A 78 2.32 14.94 13.71
C GLU A 78 1.46 15.90 12.89
N SER A 79 0.19 16.07 13.31
CA SER A 79 -0.76 16.96 12.63
C SER A 79 -0.20 18.38 12.48
N GLY A 80 -0.23 18.90 11.25
CA GLY A 80 0.33 20.18 10.88
C GLY A 80 1.81 20.14 10.45
N GLU A 81 2.47 19.03 10.60
CA GLU A 81 3.80 18.82 10.03
C GLU A 81 3.72 18.42 8.54
N ARG A 82 4.82 18.57 7.85
CA ARG A 82 4.94 18.11 6.46
C ARG A 82 4.70 16.60 6.39
N CYS A 83 3.94 16.13 5.39
CA CYS A 83 3.56 14.73 5.16
C CYS A 83 2.50 14.17 6.12
N ALA A 84 2.04 14.89 7.12
CA ALA A 84 1.06 14.38 8.07
C ALA A 84 -0.27 14.01 7.38
N ALA A 85 -0.74 14.86 6.45
CA ALA A 85 -1.99 14.61 5.74
C ALA A 85 -1.89 13.40 4.80
N GLU A 86 -0.77 13.26 4.10
CA GLU A 86 -0.50 12.13 3.19
C GLU A 86 -0.39 10.81 3.97
N ALA A 87 0.33 10.79 5.08
CA ALA A 87 0.46 9.62 5.95
C ALA A 87 -0.91 9.20 6.53
N THR A 88 -1.70 10.18 7.00
CA THR A 88 -3.05 9.93 7.52
C THR A 88 -3.99 9.38 6.44
N ALA A 89 -3.99 9.99 5.25
CA ALA A 89 -4.80 9.52 4.13
C ALA A 89 -4.41 8.10 3.73
N ARG A 90 -3.11 7.81 3.67
CA ARG A 90 -2.62 6.47 3.32
C ARG A 90 -2.96 5.43 4.36
N LEU A 91 -2.81 5.75 5.65
CA LEU A 91 -3.24 4.85 6.72
C LEU A 91 -4.75 4.55 6.63
N ASN A 92 -5.57 5.57 6.33
CA ASN A 92 -7.01 5.40 6.15
C ASN A 92 -7.35 4.46 4.98
N ASP A 93 -6.67 4.60 3.84
CA ASP A 93 -6.86 3.73 2.67
C ASP A 93 -6.46 2.27 2.96
N LEU A 94 -5.37 2.07 3.71
CA LEU A 94 -4.86 0.74 4.04
C LEU A 94 -5.68 0.05 5.13
N ALA A 95 -6.16 0.80 6.10
CA ALA A 95 -6.90 0.28 7.25
C ALA A 95 -8.32 -0.17 6.87
N GLY A 96 -8.99 0.53 5.93
CA GLY A 96 -10.35 0.19 5.53
C GLY A 96 -11.31 0.09 6.71
N ASP A 97 -12.19 -0.90 6.67
CA ASP A 97 -13.20 -1.14 7.72
C ASP A 97 -12.68 -2.03 8.87
N SER A 98 -11.63 -2.82 8.62
CA SER A 98 -11.02 -3.71 9.62
C SER A 98 -9.52 -3.88 9.43
N VAL A 99 -8.83 -4.13 10.55
CA VAL A 99 -7.39 -4.40 10.57
C VAL A 99 -7.10 -5.62 11.45
N ARG A 100 -5.92 -6.21 11.26
CA ARG A 100 -5.40 -7.27 12.12
C ARG A 100 -4.27 -6.72 12.97
N LEU A 101 -4.24 -7.15 14.26
CA LEU A 101 -3.29 -6.64 15.23
C LEU A 101 -2.35 -7.75 15.69
N GLN A 102 -1.04 -7.48 15.63
CA GLN A 102 0.00 -8.31 16.22
C GLN A 102 0.67 -7.54 17.35
N ASN A 103 0.64 -8.08 18.56
CA ASN A 103 1.29 -7.47 19.71
C ASN A 103 2.80 -7.32 19.49
N GLY A 104 3.32 -6.15 19.85
CA GLY A 104 4.75 -5.91 19.98
C GLY A 104 5.27 -6.38 21.35
N PRO A 105 6.56 -6.17 21.63
CA PRO A 105 7.17 -6.52 22.93
C PRO A 105 6.61 -5.68 24.10
N ARG A 106 5.98 -4.56 23.83
CA ARG A 106 5.25 -3.72 24.78
C ARG A 106 3.79 -3.62 24.33
N LEU A 107 2.84 -3.84 25.23
CA LEU A 107 1.42 -3.83 24.91
C LEU A 107 0.79 -2.43 24.93
N PHE A 108 1.34 -1.53 25.74
CA PHE A 108 0.80 -0.18 25.91
C PHE A 108 1.93 0.85 25.95
N ASP A 109 1.64 2.04 25.47
CA ASP A 109 2.48 3.20 25.68
C ASP A 109 2.15 3.91 27.01
N ARG A 110 2.88 4.99 27.30
CA ARG A 110 2.68 5.80 28.52
C ARG A 110 1.33 6.54 28.55
N PHE A 111 0.62 6.60 27.44
CA PHE A 111 -0.70 7.25 27.33
C PHE A 111 -1.84 6.24 27.34
N GLY A 112 -1.55 4.95 27.51
CA GLY A 112 -2.53 3.87 27.52
C GLY A 112 -3.03 3.43 26.13
N ARG A 113 -2.38 3.87 25.04
CA ARG A 113 -2.69 3.37 23.70
C ARG A 113 -2.14 1.96 23.53
N ILE A 114 -2.89 1.10 22.86
CA ILE A 114 -2.43 -0.24 22.48
C ILE A 114 -1.28 -0.07 21.47
N LEU A 115 -0.15 -0.74 21.70
CA LEU A 115 0.97 -0.78 20.76
C LEU A 115 0.92 -2.10 20.00
N ALA A 116 0.68 -2.04 18.69
CA ALA A 116 0.61 -3.22 17.85
C ALA A 116 1.18 -2.95 16.45
N TYR A 117 1.75 -3.99 15.83
CA TYR A 117 1.92 -4.00 14.39
C TYR A 117 0.56 -4.19 13.73
N VAL A 118 0.25 -3.37 12.75
CA VAL A 118 -1.06 -3.33 12.12
C VAL A 118 -0.98 -3.89 10.71
N TYR A 119 -1.94 -4.75 10.40
CA TYR A 119 -2.04 -5.37 9.09
C TYR A 119 -3.41 -5.08 8.49
N THR A 120 -3.49 -5.00 7.18
CA THR A 120 -4.77 -4.91 6.45
C THR A 120 -5.65 -6.13 6.75
N GLU A 121 -6.92 -6.09 6.36
CA GLU A 121 -7.84 -7.24 6.43
C GLU A 121 -7.24 -8.49 5.76
N ASP A 122 -6.54 -8.30 4.61
CA ASP A 122 -5.85 -9.37 3.89
C ASP A 122 -4.53 -9.84 4.54
N GLY A 123 -4.09 -9.15 5.59
CA GLY A 123 -2.91 -9.50 6.37
C GLY A 123 -1.60 -8.92 5.87
N PHE A 124 -1.60 -7.87 5.04
CA PHE A 124 -0.39 -7.14 4.63
C PHE A 124 0.01 -6.09 5.67
N SER A 125 1.30 -5.93 5.94
CA SER A 125 1.78 -5.00 6.96
C SER A 125 1.61 -3.54 6.54
N ILE A 126 0.81 -2.79 7.29
CA ILE A 126 0.62 -1.35 7.12
C ILE A 126 1.88 -0.59 7.52
N ASP A 127 2.54 -0.99 8.63
CA ASP A 127 3.82 -0.41 9.08
C ASP A 127 4.87 -0.46 7.95
N GLU A 128 4.99 -1.60 7.26
CA GLU A 128 5.94 -1.79 6.18
C GLU A 128 5.62 -0.89 4.97
N VAL A 129 4.34 -0.80 4.58
CA VAL A 129 3.91 0.03 3.45
C VAL A 129 4.22 1.50 3.70
N LEU A 130 3.87 2.04 4.88
CA LEU A 130 4.10 3.44 5.21
C LEU A 130 5.59 3.81 5.17
N VAL A 131 6.46 2.92 5.64
CA VAL A 131 7.91 3.13 5.59
C VAL A 131 8.45 3.07 4.16
N ARG A 132 8.04 2.07 3.37
CA ARG A 132 8.45 1.93 1.96
C ARG A 132 8.03 3.13 1.12
N GLU A 133 6.85 3.66 1.37
CA GLU A 133 6.33 4.83 0.67
C GLU A 133 6.89 6.16 1.20
N GLY A 134 7.79 6.15 2.20
CA GLY A 134 8.42 7.34 2.77
C GLY A 134 7.42 8.28 3.45
N LEU A 135 6.35 7.72 4.03
CA LEU A 135 5.30 8.44 4.75
C LEU A 135 5.45 8.34 6.28
N ALA A 136 6.23 7.36 6.75
CA ALA A 136 6.56 7.20 8.15
C ALA A 136 8.04 6.81 8.31
N GLU A 137 8.60 7.09 9.48
CA GLU A 137 9.95 6.69 9.88
C GLU A 137 9.88 5.39 10.69
N ALA A 138 10.87 4.52 10.53
CA ALA A 138 10.94 3.29 11.32
C ALA A 138 11.29 3.58 12.77
N TRP A 139 10.58 2.91 13.69
CA TRP A 139 10.90 2.94 15.11
C TRP A 139 12.19 2.17 15.38
N THR A 140 13.17 2.83 16.02
CA THR A 140 14.53 2.31 16.14
C THR A 140 14.88 1.73 17.51
N SER A 141 14.05 1.96 18.54
CA SER A 141 14.39 1.62 19.92
C SER A 141 14.22 0.13 20.24
N ASP A 142 13.08 -0.47 19.86
CA ASP A 142 12.74 -1.87 20.10
C ASP A 142 11.76 -2.40 19.04
N GLY A 143 11.38 -3.68 19.12
CA GLY A 143 10.43 -4.32 18.21
C GLY A 143 11.01 -5.48 17.42
N GLN A 144 10.19 -6.53 17.24
CA GLN A 144 10.60 -7.74 16.52
C GLN A 144 10.87 -7.50 15.04
N HIS A 145 10.22 -6.50 14.41
CA HIS A 145 10.37 -6.17 13.00
C HIS A 145 11.29 -4.97 12.73
N ARG A 146 11.91 -4.42 13.81
CA ARG A 146 12.76 -3.22 13.72
C ARG A 146 13.83 -3.29 12.62
N SER A 147 14.57 -4.39 12.54
CA SER A 147 15.67 -4.49 11.59
C SER A 147 15.21 -4.40 10.14
N LEU A 148 14.06 -5.00 9.82
CA LEU A 148 13.46 -4.90 8.49
C LEU A 148 12.99 -3.47 8.21
N LEU A 149 12.21 -2.88 9.11
CA LEU A 149 11.65 -1.54 8.90
C LEU A 149 12.74 -0.47 8.76
N VAL A 150 13.81 -0.56 9.54
CA VAL A 150 14.98 0.33 9.42
C VAL A 150 15.70 0.16 8.07
N ALA A 151 15.83 -1.08 7.58
CA ALA A 151 16.40 -1.33 6.25
C ALA A 151 15.54 -0.72 5.15
N LEU A 152 14.22 -0.91 5.20
CA LEU A 152 13.27 -0.35 4.25
C LEU A 152 13.27 1.19 4.26
N GLU A 153 13.33 1.80 5.44
CA GLU A 153 13.49 3.24 5.55
C GLU A 153 14.79 3.72 4.88
N SER A 154 15.89 2.99 5.09
CA SER A 154 17.17 3.32 4.44
C SER A 154 17.06 3.25 2.92
N ASP A 155 16.32 2.28 2.38
CA ASP A 155 16.12 2.15 0.93
C ASP A 155 15.21 3.25 0.40
N ALA A 156 14.05 3.51 1.03
CA ALA A 156 13.19 4.64 0.69
C ALA A 156 13.93 5.97 0.71
N ARG A 157 14.87 6.13 1.66
CA ARG A 157 15.73 7.32 1.77
C ARG A 157 16.73 7.43 0.61
N LYS A 158 17.36 6.34 0.18
CA LYS A 158 18.28 6.31 -0.97
C LYS A 158 17.56 6.63 -2.28
N ASP A 159 16.34 6.10 -2.43
CA ASP A 159 15.53 6.25 -3.63
C ASP A 159 14.76 7.59 -3.64
N ASN A 160 14.91 8.40 -2.59
CA ASN A 160 14.21 9.67 -2.38
C ASN A 160 12.68 9.51 -2.48
N THR A 161 12.15 8.41 -1.93
CA THR A 161 10.73 8.07 -2.00
C THR A 161 9.92 8.81 -0.94
N GLY A 162 8.76 9.31 -1.35
CA GLY A 162 7.75 9.91 -0.46
C GLY A 162 8.07 11.32 0.00
N CYS A 163 7.06 11.95 0.58
CA CYS A 163 7.08 13.36 0.95
C CYS A 163 8.05 13.68 2.11
N LEU A 164 8.38 12.70 2.95
CA LEU A 164 9.38 12.90 4.01
C LEU A 164 10.77 13.20 3.45
N ARG A 165 11.03 12.81 2.20
CA ARG A 165 12.34 12.90 1.55
C ARG A 165 12.46 14.07 0.57
N ASP A 166 11.36 14.59 0.03
CA ASP A 166 11.32 15.66 -0.97
C ASP A 166 11.92 17.02 -0.52
N GLY A 167 12.37 17.15 0.71
CA GLY A 167 12.81 18.41 1.29
C GLY A 167 14.29 18.57 1.59
N SER A 168 15.12 17.58 1.31
CA SER A 168 16.55 17.65 1.63
C SER A 168 17.38 18.54 0.68
N ASN A 169 16.78 19.08 -0.40
CA ASN A 169 17.47 19.96 -1.37
C ASN A 169 16.98 21.41 -1.37
N ALA A 170 16.20 21.86 -0.39
CA ALA A 170 15.61 23.21 -0.38
C ALA A 170 16.33 24.19 0.54
N THR A 171 17.63 23.98 0.81
CA THR A 171 18.49 25.02 1.41
C THR A 171 19.92 24.82 0.96
N GLY A 172 20.27 25.47 -0.14
CA GLY A 172 21.61 25.81 -0.54
C GLY A 172 21.69 27.30 -0.67
#